data_319273bcc822fbc204f2aa7d2733f960
#
_entry.id   319273bcc822fbc204f2aa7d2733f960
#
_cell.length_a   1.000
_cell.length_b   1.000
_cell.length_c   1.000
_cell.angle_alpha   90.00
_cell.angle_beta   90.00
_cell.angle_gamma   90.00
#
_symmetry.space_group_name_H-M   'P 1'
#
loop_
_entity.id
_entity.type
_entity.pdbx_description
1 polymer ?
#
loop_
_entity_poly.entity_id
_entity_poly.type
_entity_poly.pdbx_seq_one_letter_code
_entity_poly.pdbx_strand_id
1 'polypeptide(L)'
;MDAIKENWTTVKEAVRREYSLSDISYHTWVEPLEFHNVVNDVVSIIIPSDQAHALNYISSKYKSFFQVTITEMFDHPYDISFIWKRM
;
A
#
# COMPACT_ATOMS: atom_id res chain seq x y z
N MET A 1 5.88 -17.84 5.02
CA MET A 1 4.55 -17.47 4.58
C MET A 1 4.24 -16.05 5.04
N ASP A 2 3.75 -15.24 4.14
CA ASP A 2 3.63 -13.82 4.42
C ASP A 2 2.16 -13.45 4.61
N ALA A 3 1.76 -13.18 5.84
CA ALA A 3 0.38 -12.87 6.17
C ALA A 3 -0.10 -11.61 5.49
N ILE A 4 0.78 -10.62 5.30
CA ILE A 4 0.43 -9.37 4.63
C ILE A 4 0.13 -9.65 3.16
N LYS A 5 0.96 -10.45 2.51
CA LYS A 5 0.77 -10.81 1.11
C LYS A 5 -0.57 -11.54 0.91
N GLU A 6 -0.86 -12.49 1.77
CA GLU A 6 -2.09 -13.29 1.66
C GLU A 6 -3.34 -12.45 1.88
N ASN A 7 -3.22 -11.35 2.61
CA ASN A 7 -4.34 -10.49 2.94
C ASN A 7 -4.27 -9.14 2.24
N TRP A 8 -3.51 -9.05 1.13
CA TRP A 8 -3.25 -7.77 0.50
C TRP A 8 -4.52 -7.06 0.03
N THR A 9 -5.45 -7.77 -0.56
CA THR A 9 -6.73 -7.19 -0.96
C THR A 9 -7.49 -6.66 0.24
N THR A 10 -7.50 -7.42 1.34
CA THR A 10 -8.15 -6.99 2.58
C THR A 10 -7.50 -5.73 3.15
N VAL A 11 -6.16 -5.63 3.06
CA VAL A 11 -5.44 -4.43 3.49
C VAL A 11 -5.89 -3.22 2.67
N LYS A 12 -5.95 -3.36 1.35
CA LYS A 12 -6.37 -2.24 0.48
C LYS A 12 -7.80 -1.81 0.78
N GLU A 13 -8.69 -2.78 0.99
CA GLU A 13 -10.07 -2.47 1.32
C GLU A 13 -10.20 -1.81 2.70
N ALA A 14 -9.37 -2.20 3.64
CA ALA A 14 -9.33 -1.56 4.95
C ALA A 14 -8.90 -0.10 4.84
N VAL A 15 -7.88 0.18 4.02
CA VAL A 15 -7.46 1.55 3.75
C VAL A 15 -8.61 2.37 3.16
N ARG A 16 -9.31 1.79 2.18
CA ARG A 16 -10.45 2.47 1.57
C ARG A 16 -11.50 2.84 2.60
N ARG A 17 -11.85 1.90 3.46
CA ARG A 17 -12.89 2.09 4.47
C ARG A 17 -12.47 3.07 5.56
N GLU A 18 -11.26 2.90 6.10
CA GLU A 18 -10.79 3.72 7.22
C GLU A 18 -10.62 5.18 6.85
N TYR A 19 -10.26 5.46 5.60
CA TYR A 19 -9.99 6.83 5.15
C TYR A 19 -11.05 7.35 4.20
N SER A 20 -12.17 6.63 4.08
CA SER A 20 -13.32 7.04 3.28
C SER A 20 -12.96 7.45 1.85
N LEU A 21 -12.12 6.64 1.21
CA LEU A 21 -11.69 6.95 -0.15
C LEU A 21 -12.84 6.80 -1.13
N SER A 22 -12.96 7.74 -2.06
CA SER A 22 -13.95 7.64 -3.13
C SER A 22 -13.62 6.47 -4.04
N ASP A 23 -14.62 6.00 -4.80
CA ASP A 23 -14.40 4.93 -5.76
C ASP A 23 -13.32 5.29 -6.76
N ILE A 24 -13.33 6.54 -7.23
CA ILE A 24 -12.34 7.00 -8.20
C ILE A 24 -10.92 6.97 -7.61
N SER A 25 -10.77 7.51 -6.39
CA SER A 25 -9.45 7.52 -5.74
C SER A 25 -8.96 6.11 -5.46
N TYR A 26 -9.85 5.23 -5.00
CA TYR A 26 -9.47 3.85 -4.69
C TYR A 26 -9.03 3.12 -5.96
N HIS A 27 -9.84 3.15 -7.00
CA HIS A 27 -9.54 2.41 -8.24
C HIS A 27 -8.36 2.98 -9.00
N THR A 28 -8.11 4.29 -8.87
CA THR A 28 -7.00 4.93 -9.57
C THR A 28 -5.67 4.70 -8.85
N TRP A 29 -5.65 4.88 -7.52
CA TRP A 29 -4.40 4.97 -6.78
C TRP A 29 -4.10 3.80 -5.86
N VAL A 30 -5.11 3.18 -5.26
CA VAL A 30 -4.91 2.15 -4.24
C VAL A 30 -5.05 0.74 -4.80
N GLU A 31 -6.11 0.49 -5.57
CA GLU A 31 -6.36 -0.84 -6.10
C GLU A 31 -5.20 -1.38 -6.95
N PRO A 32 -4.52 -0.57 -7.79
CA PRO A 32 -3.42 -1.09 -8.60
C PRO A 32 -2.14 -1.37 -7.81
N LEU A 33 -2.05 -0.96 -6.56
CA LEU A 33 -0.84 -1.17 -5.76
C LEU A 33 -0.68 -2.65 -5.43
N GLU A 34 0.55 -3.15 -5.61
CA GLU A 34 0.85 -4.55 -5.36
C GLU A 34 1.85 -4.70 -4.23
N PHE A 35 1.66 -5.76 -3.44
CA PHE A 35 2.61 -6.10 -2.40
C PHE A 35 3.88 -6.66 -3.04
N HIS A 36 5.03 -6.22 -2.56
CA HIS A 36 6.31 -6.74 -3.02
C HIS A 36 6.95 -7.66 -1.98
N ASN A 37 7.35 -7.10 -0.84
CA ASN A 37 7.94 -7.91 0.24
C ASN A 37 7.95 -7.12 1.55
N VAL A 38 8.39 -7.82 2.60
CA VAL A 38 8.68 -7.20 3.90
C VAL A 38 10.12 -7.54 4.25
N VAL A 39 10.94 -6.52 4.48
CA VAL A 39 12.33 -6.68 4.88
C VAL A 39 12.59 -5.71 6.02
N ASN A 40 13.08 -6.23 7.15
CA ASN A 40 13.38 -5.41 8.34
C ASN A 40 12.18 -4.55 8.75
N ASP A 41 10.99 -5.14 8.74
CA ASP A 41 9.73 -4.48 9.10
C ASP A 41 9.36 -3.32 8.17
N VAL A 42 9.93 -3.27 6.97
CA VAL A 42 9.54 -2.33 5.94
C VAL A 42 8.75 -3.08 4.87
N VAL A 43 7.49 -2.69 4.68
CA VAL A 43 6.63 -3.25 3.64
C VAL A 43 6.87 -2.47 2.36
N SER A 44 7.32 -3.15 1.32
CA SER A 44 7.52 -2.52 0.01
C SER A 44 6.29 -2.74 -0.85
N ILE A 45 5.76 -1.65 -1.40
CA ILE A 45 4.55 -1.64 -2.22
C ILE A 45 4.92 -1.18 -3.61
N ILE A 46 4.50 -1.95 -4.62
CA ILE A 46 4.83 -1.65 -6.02
C ILE A 46 3.77 -0.74 -6.62
N ILE A 47 4.24 0.36 -7.20
CA ILE A 47 3.41 1.28 -7.98
C ILE A 47 3.52 0.84 -9.45
N PRO A 48 2.40 0.76 -10.18
CA PRO A 48 2.44 0.40 -11.60
C PRO A 48 3.36 1.32 -12.41
N SER A 49 4.04 0.76 -13.40
CA SER A 49 5.01 1.53 -14.19
C SER A 49 4.39 2.73 -14.91
N ASP A 50 3.12 2.63 -15.31
CA ASP A 50 2.43 3.74 -15.96
C ASP A 50 2.07 4.85 -14.99
N GLN A 51 2.23 4.62 -13.68
CA GLN A 51 2.01 5.62 -12.63
C GLN A 51 3.30 6.03 -11.94
N ALA A 52 4.45 5.64 -12.48
CA ALA A 52 5.75 5.95 -11.87
C ALA A 52 5.96 7.45 -11.70
N HIS A 53 5.40 8.27 -12.60
CA HIS A 53 5.47 9.72 -12.49
C HIS A 53 4.75 10.28 -11.26
N ALA A 54 3.85 9.51 -10.68
CA ALA A 54 3.09 9.91 -9.50
C ALA A 54 3.68 9.35 -8.20
N LEU A 55 4.89 8.80 -8.24
CA LEU A 55 5.50 8.16 -7.07
C LEU A 55 5.50 9.07 -5.84
N ASN A 56 5.92 10.32 -5.99
CA ASN A 56 5.96 11.25 -4.86
C ASN A 56 4.57 11.56 -4.32
N TYR A 57 3.60 11.71 -5.20
CA TYR A 57 2.22 11.98 -4.79
C TYR A 57 1.65 10.79 -4.00
N ILE A 58 1.81 9.59 -4.55
CA ILE A 58 1.27 8.38 -3.92
C ILE A 58 1.95 8.14 -2.57
N SER A 59 3.27 8.26 -2.54
CA SER A 59 4.04 8.04 -1.33
C SER A 59 3.65 9.05 -0.25
N SER A 60 3.53 10.33 -0.60
CA SER A 60 3.18 11.35 0.38
C SER A 60 1.78 11.18 0.92
N LYS A 61 0.83 10.81 0.05
CA LYS A 61 -0.57 10.74 0.45
C LYS A 61 -0.92 9.44 1.16
N TYR A 62 -0.42 8.33 0.66
CA TYR A 62 -0.89 7.02 1.13
C TYR A 62 0.05 6.29 2.08
N LYS A 63 1.26 6.78 2.29
CA LYS A 63 2.20 6.10 3.17
C LYS A 63 1.63 5.88 4.57
N SER A 64 1.16 6.94 5.19
CA SER A 64 0.63 6.83 6.55
C SER A 64 -0.64 5.98 6.60
N PHE A 65 -1.46 6.02 5.55
CA PHE A 65 -2.67 5.21 5.49
C PHE A 65 -2.33 3.72 5.56
N PHE A 66 -1.38 3.28 4.75
CA PHE A 66 -0.94 1.89 4.78
C PHE A 66 -0.20 1.55 6.04
N GLN A 67 0.66 2.46 6.53
CA GLN A 67 1.43 2.22 7.74
C GLN A 67 0.53 1.96 8.94
N VAL A 68 -0.44 2.83 9.16
CA VAL A 68 -1.36 2.69 10.29
C VAL A 68 -2.21 1.43 10.13
N THR A 69 -2.78 1.23 8.94
CA THR A 69 -3.67 0.10 8.69
C THR A 69 -2.95 -1.23 8.89
N ILE A 70 -1.76 -1.38 8.30
CA ILE A 70 -1.01 -2.63 8.40
C ILE A 70 -0.55 -2.86 9.84
N THR A 71 -0.06 -1.83 10.50
CA THR A 71 0.39 -1.94 11.89
C THR A 71 -0.76 -2.41 12.79
N GLU A 72 -1.95 -1.86 12.58
CA GLU A 72 -3.11 -2.25 13.39
C GLU A 72 -3.62 -3.65 13.05
N MET A 73 -3.68 -3.98 11.76
CA MET A 73 -4.20 -5.29 11.35
C MET A 73 -3.32 -6.45 11.81
N PHE A 74 -2.01 -6.25 11.83
CA PHE A 74 -1.07 -7.33 12.15
C PHE A 74 -0.41 -7.16 13.51
N ASP A 75 -0.86 -6.17 14.29
CA ASP A 75 -0.41 -5.94 15.66
C ASP A 75 1.12 -5.90 15.77
N HIS A 76 1.76 -5.20 14.85
CA HIS A 76 3.21 -5.10 14.77
C HIS A 76 3.58 -3.82 14.01
N PRO A 77 4.54 -3.03 14.51
CA PRO A 77 4.90 -1.79 13.84
C PRO A 77 5.65 -2.07 12.53
N TYR A 78 5.09 -1.54 11.44
CA TYR A 78 5.70 -1.63 10.11
C TYR A 78 5.93 -0.24 9.55
N ASP A 79 6.99 -0.08 8.79
CA ASP A 79 7.18 1.09 7.95
C ASP A 79 6.81 0.72 6.51
N ILE A 80 6.64 1.73 5.67
CA ILE A 80 6.17 1.54 4.30
C ILE A 80 7.16 2.18 3.33
N SER A 81 7.44 1.48 2.24
CA SER A 81 8.24 2.01 1.15
C SER A 81 7.51 1.77 -0.16
N PHE A 82 7.34 2.82 -0.95
CA PHE A 82 6.77 2.69 -2.29
C PHE A 82 7.88 2.62 -3.32
N ILE A 83 7.79 1.63 -4.19
CA ILE A 83 8.75 1.43 -5.27
C ILE A 83 7.97 1.28 -6.56
N TRP A 84 8.62 1.47 -7.70
CA TRP A 84 8.03 1.09 -8.97
C TRP A 84 8.96 0.11 -9.66
N LYS A 85 8.35 -0.83 -10.32
CA LYS A 85 9.11 -1.90 -10.96
C LYS A 85 9.01 -1.74 -12.46
N ARG A 86 10.17 -1.65 -13.09
CA ARG A 86 10.24 -1.56 -14.54
C ARG A 86 10.06 -2.95 -15.12
N MET A 87 9.17 -3.05 -16.06
CA MET A 87 8.93 -4.28 -16.77
C MET A 87 9.88 -4.40 -17.95
#